data_ba5b2c0a4476bcef5f0bda47c0076b17
#
_entry.id   ba5b2c0a4476bcef5f0bda47c0076b17
#
_cell.length_a   1.000
_cell.length_b   1.000
_cell.length_c   1.000
_cell.angle_alpha   90.00
_cell.angle_beta   90.00
_cell.angle_gamma   90.00
#
_symmetry.space_group_name_H-M   'P 1'
#
loop_
_entity.id
_entity.type
_entity.pdbx_description
1 polymer ?
#
loop_
_entity_poly.entity_id
_entity_poly.type
_entity_poly.pdbx_seq_one_letter_code
_entity_poly.pdbx_strand_id
1 'polypeptide(L)'
;MKHTWKQFLAEGELKTVGVVVCLNDKQQFLIIRRSDIDDRAGQWTMPGGHIDDKDGSIEAGAIRELHEEANLTCSASELIYLGEPRGGKHYFLTQKWSGEVNVDKPNPETDEVEHDDYKWA
;
A
#
# COMPACT_ATOMS: atom_id res chain seq x y z
N MET A 1 10.64 -0.29 -29.11
CA MET A 1 9.91 0.80 -28.52
C MET A 1 9.49 0.44 -27.09
N LYS A 2 9.53 1.39 -26.21
CA LYS A 2 9.12 1.14 -24.84
C LYS A 2 7.64 1.37 -24.65
N HIS A 3 6.99 0.48 -23.95
CA HIS A 3 5.65 0.75 -23.46
C HIS A 3 5.70 1.81 -22.37
N THR A 4 4.73 2.67 -22.34
CA THR A 4 4.50 3.56 -21.20
C THR A 4 3.79 2.78 -20.10
N TRP A 5 3.79 3.30 -18.89
CA TRP A 5 3.01 2.73 -17.80
C TRP A 5 1.54 2.55 -18.18
N LYS A 6 0.99 3.53 -18.88
CA LYS A 6 -0.41 3.46 -19.33
C LYS A 6 -0.65 2.31 -20.28
N GLN A 7 0.30 2.04 -21.17
CA GLN A 7 0.17 0.94 -22.10
C GLN A 7 0.20 -0.40 -21.39
N PHE A 8 1.09 -0.57 -20.42
CA PHE A 8 1.11 -1.78 -19.61
C PHE A 8 -0.21 -1.99 -18.88
N LEU A 9 -0.73 -0.95 -18.24
CA LEU A 9 -1.98 -1.05 -17.49
C LEU A 9 -3.15 -1.36 -18.41
N ALA A 10 -3.19 -0.74 -19.58
CA ALA A 10 -4.26 -0.95 -20.54
C ALA A 10 -4.25 -2.38 -21.11
N GLU A 11 -3.07 -2.97 -21.25
CA GLU A 11 -2.92 -4.34 -21.72
C GLU A 11 -3.23 -5.37 -20.62
N GLY A 12 -3.33 -4.94 -19.37
CA GLY A 12 -3.66 -5.83 -18.27
C GLY A 12 -2.56 -6.80 -17.87
N GLU A 13 -1.36 -6.64 -18.42
CA GLU A 13 -0.26 -7.56 -18.16
C GLU A 13 0.37 -7.34 -16.79
N LEU A 14 0.47 -6.06 -16.39
CA LEU A 14 1.04 -5.70 -15.11
C LEU A 14 0.21 -4.60 -14.46
N LYS A 15 -0.02 -4.75 -13.18
CA LYS A 15 -0.58 -3.69 -12.37
C LYS A 15 0.53 -3.08 -11.55
N THR A 16 0.59 -1.76 -11.50
CA THR A 16 1.53 -1.06 -10.62
C THR A 16 0.97 -1.07 -9.22
N VAL A 17 1.76 -1.56 -8.28
CA VAL A 17 1.38 -1.66 -6.87
C VAL A 17 2.43 -0.93 -6.04
N GLY A 18 1.99 -0.13 -5.08
CA GLY A 18 2.89 0.50 -4.12
C GLY A 18 2.65 -0.08 -2.74
N VAL A 19 3.72 -0.48 -2.07
CA VAL A 19 3.68 -1.08 -0.73
C VAL A 19 4.54 -0.23 0.19
N VAL A 20 4.03 0.06 1.40
CA VAL A 20 4.77 0.86 2.37
C VAL A 20 5.15 0.01 3.57
N VAL A 21 6.44 -0.08 3.83
CA VAL A 21 6.98 -0.69 5.04
C VAL A 21 7.10 0.41 6.08
N CYS A 22 6.15 0.45 7.03
CA CYS A 22 6.18 1.42 8.13
C CYS A 22 6.94 0.80 9.30
N LEU A 23 8.07 1.39 9.67
CA LEU A 23 8.84 0.93 10.81
C LEU A 23 8.54 1.80 12.03
N ASN A 24 8.38 1.16 13.18
CA ASN A 24 8.33 1.88 14.46
C ASN A 24 9.73 2.00 15.05
N ASP A 25 9.85 2.62 16.22
CA ASP A 25 11.14 2.84 16.87
C ASP A 25 11.74 1.56 17.49
N LYS A 26 11.00 0.46 17.47
CA LYS A 26 11.50 -0.85 17.88
C LYS A 26 11.93 -1.70 16.68
N GLN A 27 12.02 -1.09 15.51
CA GLN A 27 12.39 -1.76 14.25
C GLN A 27 11.40 -2.86 13.86
N GLN A 28 10.15 -2.70 14.24
CA GLN A 28 9.06 -3.58 13.81
C GLN A 28 8.31 -2.91 12.68
N PHE A 29 7.80 -3.68 11.74
CA PHE A 29 7.02 -3.14 10.64
C PHE A 29 5.55 -3.52 10.76
N LEU A 30 4.70 -2.66 10.22
CA LEU A 30 3.26 -2.83 10.29
C LEU A 30 2.81 -3.87 9.28
N ILE A 31 2.02 -4.85 9.74
CA ILE A 31 1.27 -5.73 8.86
C ILE A 31 -0.20 -5.73 9.25
N ILE A 32 -1.05 -5.94 8.26
CA ILE A 32 -2.49 -5.89 8.38
C ILE A 32 -3.09 -7.19 7.86
N ARG A 33 -4.22 -7.59 8.41
CA ARG A 33 -4.84 -8.86 8.04
C ARG A 33 -6.06 -8.62 7.14
N ARG A 34 -6.15 -9.36 6.04
CA ARG A 34 -7.28 -9.28 5.12
C ARG A 34 -8.54 -9.84 5.77
N SER A 35 -9.64 -9.13 5.59
CA SER A 35 -10.94 -9.56 6.12
C SER A 35 -11.52 -10.69 5.28
N ASP A 36 -12.64 -11.25 5.71
CA ASP A 36 -13.29 -12.38 5.03
C ASP A 36 -14.01 -12.04 3.74
N ILE A 37 -14.05 -10.77 3.35
CA ILE A 37 -14.62 -10.40 2.05
C ILE A 37 -13.67 -10.68 0.88
N ASP A 38 -12.42 -10.96 1.18
CA ASP A 38 -11.36 -11.20 0.18
C ASP A 38 -11.11 -12.70 0.08
N ASP A 39 -10.80 -13.18 -1.14
CA ASP A 39 -10.46 -14.60 -1.35
C ASP A 39 -9.13 -14.97 -0.67
N ARG A 40 -8.37 -14.00 -0.21
CA ARG A 40 -7.16 -14.18 0.59
C ARG A 40 -7.40 -13.86 2.06
N ALA A 41 -8.63 -14.08 2.53
CA ALA A 41 -9.04 -13.80 3.90
C ALA A 41 -8.09 -14.42 4.91
N GLY A 42 -7.78 -13.64 5.95
CA GLY A 42 -6.87 -14.06 7.01
C GLY A 42 -5.40 -13.93 6.71
N GLN A 43 -5.02 -13.57 5.49
CA GLN A 43 -3.61 -13.36 5.15
C GLN A 43 -3.11 -12.04 5.68
N TRP A 44 -1.88 -12.04 6.17
CA TRP A 44 -1.20 -10.84 6.65
C TRP A 44 -0.38 -10.24 5.52
N THR A 45 -0.42 -8.93 5.39
CA THR A 45 0.29 -8.21 4.33
C THR A 45 0.70 -6.83 4.84
N MET A 46 1.67 -6.23 4.16
CA MET A 46 2.00 -4.82 4.40
C MET A 46 0.98 -3.94 3.68
N PRO A 47 0.70 -2.72 4.22
CA PRO A 47 -0.22 -1.80 3.54
C PRO A 47 0.27 -1.47 2.14
N GLY A 48 -0.64 -1.48 1.18
CA GLY A 48 -0.33 -1.17 -0.19
C GLY A 48 -1.47 -1.52 -1.12
N GLY A 49 -1.37 -1.13 -2.36
CA GLY A 49 -2.39 -1.42 -3.34
C GLY A 49 -2.07 -0.84 -4.70
N HIS A 50 -3.03 -0.93 -5.58
CA HIS A 50 -2.88 -0.48 -6.96
C HIS A 50 -2.75 1.03 -7.03
N ILE A 51 -1.76 1.47 -7.83
CA ILE A 51 -1.56 2.88 -8.13
C ILE A 51 -2.39 3.20 -9.36
N ASP A 52 -3.14 4.28 -9.34
CA ASP A 52 -3.87 4.70 -10.52
C ASP A 52 -3.33 6.03 -11.07
N ASP A 53 -3.80 6.39 -12.25
CA ASP A 53 -3.32 7.59 -12.96
C ASP A 53 -3.55 8.88 -12.15
N LYS A 54 -4.60 8.90 -11.34
CA LYS A 54 -4.95 10.09 -10.55
C LYS A 54 -3.97 10.37 -9.43
N ASP A 55 -3.20 9.36 -9.03
CA ASP A 55 -2.23 9.51 -7.96
C ASP A 55 -1.06 10.42 -8.36
N GLY A 56 -0.74 10.47 -9.63
CA GLY A 56 0.32 11.32 -10.16
C GLY A 56 1.72 10.74 -10.03
N SER A 57 1.94 9.88 -9.04
CA SER A 57 3.22 9.19 -8.85
C SER A 57 2.99 7.90 -8.07
N ILE A 58 3.97 7.00 -8.12
CA ILE A 58 3.91 5.74 -7.35
C ILE A 58 3.93 6.05 -5.86
N GLU A 59 4.76 7.01 -5.46
CA GLU A 59 4.86 7.45 -4.06
C GLU A 59 3.52 7.96 -3.53
N ALA A 60 2.88 8.85 -4.29
CA ALA A 60 1.59 9.41 -3.89
C ALA A 60 0.52 8.32 -3.75
N GLY A 61 0.50 7.39 -4.68
CA GLY A 61 -0.43 6.26 -4.63
C GLY A 61 -0.18 5.35 -3.45
N ALA A 62 1.10 5.08 -3.15
CA ALA A 62 1.46 4.25 -2.00
C ALA A 62 1.02 4.92 -0.69
N ILE A 63 1.21 6.24 -0.58
CA ILE A 63 0.77 7.00 0.60
C ILE A 63 -0.75 6.99 0.71
N ARG A 64 -1.45 7.14 -0.40
CA ARG A 64 -2.92 7.09 -0.41
C ARG A 64 -3.40 5.72 0.09
N GLU A 65 -2.82 4.64 -0.40
CA GLU A 65 -3.17 3.28 0.03
C GLU A 65 -2.87 3.07 1.52
N LEU A 66 -1.74 3.57 1.99
CA LEU A 66 -1.40 3.50 3.41
C LEU A 66 -2.47 4.18 4.25
N HIS A 67 -2.93 5.35 3.81
CA HIS A 67 -3.95 6.08 4.53
C HIS A 67 -5.29 5.35 4.50
N GLU A 68 -5.68 4.83 3.35
CA GLU A 68 -6.96 4.12 3.21
C GLU A 68 -6.98 2.84 4.02
N GLU A 69 -5.88 2.11 4.07
CA GLU A 69 -5.84 0.79 4.69
C GLU A 69 -5.45 0.82 6.17
N ALA A 70 -4.63 1.76 6.58
CA ALA A 70 -4.08 1.76 7.94
C ALA A 70 -4.24 3.09 8.67
N ASN A 71 -4.78 4.11 8.01
CA ASN A 71 -4.99 5.44 8.60
C ASN A 71 -3.69 6.16 8.96
N LEU A 72 -2.59 5.80 8.30
CA LEU A 72 -1.29 6.44 8.50
C LEU A 72 -0.93 7.27 7.27
N THR A 73 -0.10 8.27 7.47
CA THR A 73 0.38 9.10 6.38
C THR A 73 1.84 9.49 6.60
N CYS A 74 2.48 9.92 5.51
CA CYS A 74 3.82 10.48 5.55
C CYS A 74 4.01 11.36 4.31
N SER A 75 5.10 12.11 4.26
CA SER A 75 5.45 12.88 3.06
C SER A 75 6.17 11.97 2.06
N ALA A 76 6.01 12.26 0.78
CA ALA A 76 6.71 11.52 -0.26
C ALA A 76 8.23 11.57 -0.08
N SER A 77 8.75 12.70 0.41
CA SER A 77 10.18 12.88 0.67
C SER A 77 10.69 11.99 1.81
N GLU A 78 9.80 11.41 2.60
CA GLU A 78 10.14 10.54 3.72
C GLU A 78 10.06 9.06 3.36
N LEU A 79 9.71 8.76 2.12
CA LEU A 79 9.73 7.39 1.62
C LEU A 79 11.11 7.06 1.07
N ILE A 80 11.62 5.90 1.45
CA ILE A 80 12.87 5.37 0.93
C ILE A 80 12.52 4.22 0.01
N TYR A 81 12.90 4.34 -1.28
CA TYR A 81 12.59 3.30 -2.26
C TYR A 81 13.45 2.08 -2.01
N LEU A 82 12.81 0.93 -1.84
CA LEU A 82 13.50 -0.33 -1.59
C LEU A 82 13.68 -1.18 -2.85
N GLY A 83 12.91 -0.90 -3.89
CA GLY A 83 13.04 -1.62 -5.15
C GLY A 83 11.75 -2.29 -5.60
N GLU A 84 11.90 -3.05 -6.67
CA GLU A 84 10.81 -3.72 -7.34
C GLU A 84 11.16 -5.21 -7.49
N PRO A 85 11.09 -6.00 -6.38
CA PRO A 85 11.49 -7.41 -6.43
C PRO A 85 10.60 -8.25 -7.34
N ARG A 86 9.38 -7.79 -7.59
CA ARG A 86 8.47 -8.42 -8.56
C ARG A 86 7.97 -7.35 -9.51
N GLY A 87 7.77 -7.71 -10.76
CA GLY A 87 7.34 -6.76 -11.77
C GLY A 87 6.10 -5.99 -11.36
N GLY A 88 6.20 -4.67 -11.37
CA GLY A 88 5.12 -3.76 -11.02
C GLY A 88 4.90 -3.53 -9.54
N LYS A 89 5.57 -4.24 -8.65
CA LYS A 89 5.36 -4.12 -7.21
C LYS A 89 6.53 -3.38 -6.57
N HIS A 90 6.28 -2.13 -6.20
CA HIS A 90 7.29 -1.21 -5.69
C HIS A 90 7.18 -1.10 -4.17
N TYR A 91 8.31 -1.25 -3.48
CA TYR A 91 8.36 -1.20 -2.01
C TYR A 91 9.04 0.07 -1.56
N PHE A 92 8.46 0.70 -0.56
CA PHE A 92 9.00 1.90 0.09
C PHE A 92 9.05 1.67 1.59
N LEU A 93 10.03 2.30 2.24
CA LEU A 93 10.17 2.26 3.69
C LEU A 93 10.03 3.67 4.25
N THR A 94 9.35 3.80 5.39
CA THR A 94 9.34 5.04 6.12
C THR A 94 9.40 4.78 7.63
N GLN A 95 10.16 5.63 8.33
CA GLN A 95 10.17 5.69 9.79
C GLN A 95 9.54 6.98 10.30
N LYS A 96 9.10 7.87 9.38
CA LYS A 96 8.58 9.19 9.71
C LYS A 96 7.11 9.31 9.30
N TRP A 97 6.33 8.36 9.76
CA TRP A 97 4.89 8.35 9.52
C TRP A 97 4.16 8.95 10.73
N SER A 98 2.89 9.32 10.52
CA SER A 98 2.05 9.86 11.58
C SER A 98 0.64 9.27 11.48
N GLY A 99 -0.12 9.42 12.56
CA GLY A 99 -1.47 8.93 12.67
C GLY A 99 -1.56 7.75 13.64
N GLU A 100 -2.78 7.29 13.86
CA GLU A 100 -3.04 6.10 14.68
C GLU A 100 -3.55 5.00 13.78
N VAL A 101 -3.00 3.80 13.94
CA VAL A 101 -3.39 2.66 13.11
C VAL A 101 -4.88 2.37 13.28
N ASN A 102 -5.58 2.33 12.17
CA ASN A 102 -6.98 1.95 12.12
C ASN A 102 -7.18 1.21 10.79
N VAL A 103 -7.47 -0.08 10.87
CA VAL A 103 -7.55 -0.93 9.67
C VAL A 103 -8.98 -1.30 9.30
N ASP A 104 -9.95 -1.09 10.17
CA ASP A 104 -11.33 -1.44 9.90
C ASP A 104 -12.12 -0.29 9.25
N LYS A 105 -11.43 0.62 8.58
CA LYS A 105 -12.05 1.68 7.79
C LYS A 105 -12.64 1.10 6.51
N PRO A 106 -13.87 1.51 6.15
CA PRO A 106 -14.40 1.11 4.85
C PRO A 106 -13.58 1.66 3.71
N ASN A 107 -13.43 0.88 2.65
CA ASN A 107 -12.82 1.35 1.41
C ASN A 107 -13.73 2.43 0.82
N PRO A 108 -13.21 3.62 0.48
CA PRO A 108 -14.05 4.72 -0.01
C PRO A 108 -14.77 4.42 -1.33
N GLU A 109 -14.28 3.47 -2.11
CA GLU A 109 -14.92 3.12 -3.38
C GLU A 109 -15.98 2.04 -3.25
N THR A 110 -15.80 1.08 -2.33
CA THR A 110 -16.67 -0.09 -2.22
C THR A 110 -17.51 -0.09 -0.94
N ASP A 111 -17.16 0.75 0.03
CA ASP A 111 -17.74 0.79 1.37
C ASP A 111 -17.58 -0.52 2.14
N GLU A 112 -16.64 -1.36 1.74
CA GLU A 112 -16.35 -2.62 2.39
C GLU A 112 -15.11 -2.49 3.28
N VAL A 113 -15.12 -3.20 4.42
CA VAL A 113 -14.00 -3.25 5.35
C VAL A 113 -13.07 -4.37 4.90
N GLU A 114 -11.95 -4.02 4.29
CA GLU A 114 -11.04 -4.97 3.65
C GLU A 114 -10.04 -5.62 4.59
N HIS A 115 -9.83 -5.02 5.77
CA HIS A 115 -8.88 -5.50 6.77
C HIS A 115 -9.53 -5.48 8.14
N ASP A 116 -9.17 -6.42 9.01
CA ASP A 116 -9.83 -6.58 10.31
C ASP A 116 -8.88 -6.63 11.50
N ASP A 117 -7.58 -6.57 11.27
CA ASP A 117 -6.61 -6.59 12.36
C ASP A 117 -5.25 -6.07 11.88
N TYR A 118 -4.39 -5.74 12.81
CA TYR A 118 -3.01 -5.31 12.51
C TYR A 118 -2.08 -5.76 13.64
N LYS A 119 -0.79 -5.81 13.32
CA LYS A 119 0.25 -6.00 14.34
C LYS A 119 1.57 -5.42 13.85
N TRP A 120 2.44 -5.19 14.80
CA TRP A 120 3.83 -4.80 14.54
C TRP A 120 4.69 -6.06 14.63
N ALA A 121 5.34 -6.39 13.53
CA ALA A 121 6.10 -7.64 13.42
C ALA A 121 7.61 -7.41 13.50
#